data_9dfcb9693a8db78b6391cf5f0f17767d
#
_entry.id   9dfcb9693a8db78b6391cf5f0f17767d
#
_cell.length_a   1.000
_cell.length_b   1.000
_cell.length_c   1.000
_cell.angle_alpha   90.00
_cell.angle_beta   90.00
_cell.angle_gamma   90.00
#
_symmetry.space_group_name_H-M   'P 1'
#
loop_
_entity.id
_entity.type
_entity.pdbx_description
1 polymer ?
#
loop_
_entity_poly.entity_id
_entity_poly.type
_entity_poly.pdbx_seq_one_letter_code
_entity_poly.pdbx_strand_id
1 'polypeptide(L)' 'MDVVNRKLEGLSAKYADATLAHIDGVSVDYPDWHFNVRPSNTEPLLRLNLEATTPEKMAQKRDEVLAFIRG' A
#
# COMPACT_ATOMS: atom_id res chain seq x y z
N MET A 1 -1.90 -18.15 -2.68
CA MET A 1 -2.05 -16.79 -2.20
C MET A 1 -2.31 -15.79 -3.31
N ASP A 2 -3.22 -16.19 -4.18
CA ASP A 2 -3.55 -15.38 -5.34
C ASP A 2 -4.22 -14.06 -4.96
N VAL A 3 -4.98 -14.06 -3.85
CA VAL A 3 -5.67 -12.85 -3.38
C VAL A 3 -4.66 -11.78 -2.98
N VAL A 4 -3.59 -12.17 -2.27
CA VAL A 4 -2.55 -11.23 -1.85
C VAL A 4 -1.85 -10.65 -3.07
N ASN A 5 -1.46 -11.49 -4.02
CA ASN A 5 -0.77 -11.03 -5.23
C ASN A 5 -1.65 -10.11 -6.06
N ARG A 6 -2.94 -10.42 -6.17
CA ARG A 6 -3.88 -9.56 -6.90
C ARG A 6 -4.02 -8.19 -6.25
N LYS A 7 -4.06 -8.14 -4.92
CA LYS A 7 -4.12 -6.86 -4.20
C LYS A 7 -2.86 -6.04 -4.43
N LEU A 8 -1.70 -6.68 -4.39
CA LEU A 8 -0.44 -6.00 -4.65
C LEU A 8 -0.35 -5.48 -6.08
N GLU A 9 -0.76 -6.27 -7.04
CA GLU A 9 -0.79 -5.85 -8.45
C GLU A 9 -1.77 -4.69 -8.65
N GLY A 10 -2.94 -4.75 -8.02
CA GLY A 10 -3.93 -3.69 -8.08
C GLY A 10 -3.43 -2.39 -7.50
N LEU A 11 -2.72 -2.47 -6.38
CA LEU A 11 -2.11 -1.28 -5.78
C LEU A 11 -1.05 -0.67 -6.70
N SER A 12 -0.22 -1.50 -7.32
CA SER A 12 0.79 -1.02 -8.27
C SER A 12 0.12 -0.30 -9.45
N ALA A 13 -0.97 -0.85 -9.96
CA ALA A 13 -1.70 -0.24 -11.07
C ALA A 13 -2.39 1.06 -10.65
N LYS A 14 -2.99 1.07 -9.47
CA LYS A 14 -3.71 2.23 -8.94
C LYS A 14 -2.76 3.43 -8.74
N TYR A 15 -1.55 3.17 -8.29
CA TYR A 15 -0.57 4.21 -7.99
C TYR A 15 0.60 4.18 -8.97
N ALA A 16 0.31 3.88 -10.23
CA ALA A 16 1.35 3.73 -11.25
C ALA A 16 2.10 5.03 -11.55
N ASP A 17 1.53 6.17 -11.18
CA ASP A 17 2.17 7.47 -11.35
C ASP A 17 3.20 7.79 -10.26
N ALA A 18 3.32 6.94 -9.25
CA ALA A 18 4.29 7.11 -8.18
C ALA A 18 5.58 6.36 -8.50
N THR A 19 6.60 6.58 -7.68
CA THR A 19 7.80 5.75 -7.71
C THR A 19 7.48 4.43 -7.02
N LEU A 20 7.51 3.35 -7.79
CA LEU A 20 7.17 2.02 -7.30
C LEU A 20 8.42 1.18 -7.08
N ALA A 21 8.40 0.39 -6.02
CA ALA A 21 9.44 -0.61 -5.76
C ALA A 21 8.77 -1.91 -5.32
N HIS A 22 9.30 -3.03 -5.77
CA HIS A 22 8.75 -4.35 -5.48
C HIS A 22 9.76 -5.17 -4.68
N ILE A 23 10.05 -4.69 -3.48
CA ILE A 23 10.95 -5.37 -2.54
C ILE A 23 10.09 -5.84 -1.38
N ASP A 24 9.91 -7.15 -1.24
CA ASP A 24 9.11 -7.77 -0.19
C ASP A 24 7.66 -7.25 -0.18
N GLY A 25 7.11 -6.95 -1.36
CA GLY A 25 5.77 -6.40 -1.50
C GLY A 25 5.78 -5.22 -2.43
N VAL A 26 4.94 -4.22 -2.16
CA VAL A 26 4.83 -3.02 -2.98
C VAL A 26 5.11 -1.79 -2.14
N SER A 27 6.06 -0.98 -2.58
CA SER A 27 6.34 0.33 -2.01
C SER A 27 5.92 1.40 -3.00
N VAL A 28 5.16 2.38 -2.53
CA VAL A 28 4.67 3.50 -3.33
C VAL A 28 5.19 4.78 -2.71
N ASP A 29 5.88 5.58 -3.51
CA ASP A 29 6.53 6.79 -3.02
C ASP A 29 6.09 8.01 -3.81
N TYR A 30 5.44 8.95 -3.11
CA TYR A 30 5.07 10.26 -3.63
C TYR A 30 5.87 11.34 -2.90
N PRO A 31 5.96 12.55 -3.45
CA PRO A 31 6.71 13.62 -2.80
C PRO A 31 6.21 14.00 -1.42
N ASP A 32 4.91 13.84 -1.14
CA ASP A 32 4.29 14.29 0.10
C ASP A 32 3.73 13.15 0.96
N TRP A 33 3.81 11.92 0.48
CA TRP A 33 3.42 10.75 1.28
C TRP A 33 3.98 9.49 0.63
N HIS A 34 4.06 8.43 1.42
CA HIS A 34 4.50 7.14 0.90
C HIS A 34 3.90 6.03 1.74
N PHE A 35 3.84 4.85 1.15
CA PHE A 35 3.40 3.68 1.89
C PHE A 35 4.05 2.42 1.35
N ASN A 36 4.02 1.39 2.17
CA ASN A 36 4.51 0.06 1.83
C ASN A 36 3.48 -0.96 2.26
N VAL A 37 3.18 -1.88 1.37
CA VAL A 37 2.28 -3.00 1.65
C VAL A 37 3.03 -4.29 1.36
N ARG A 38 3.05 -5.18 2.35
CA ARG A 38 3.71 -6.47 2.19
C ARG A 38 2.91 -7.57 2.87
N PRO A 39 3.01 -8.84 2.38
CA PRO A 39 2.34 -9.94 3.03
C PRO A 39 2.97 -10.25 4.38
N SER A 40 2.13 -10.67 5.34
CA SER A 40 2.59 -11.13 6.63
C SER A 40 2.98 -12.61 6.55
N ASN A 41 4.07 -12.98 7.23
CA ASN A 41 4.52 -14.37 7.26
C ASN A 41 3.68 -15.24 8.19
N THR A 42 3.02 -14.63 9.17
CA THR A 42 2.30 -15.36 10.20
C THR A 42 0.80 -15.37 10.00
N GLU A 43 0.27 -14.47 9.20
CA GLU A 43 -1.16 -14.34 8.97
C GLU A 43 -1.43 -14.06 7.49
N PRO A 44 -2.58 -14.51 6.95
CA PRO A 44 -2.91 -14.24 5.54
C PRO A 44 -3.40 -12.80 5.35
N LEU A 45 -2.72 -11.83 5.95
CA LEU A 45 -3.06 -10.43 5.91
C LEU A 45 -1.91 -9.62 5.35
N LEU A 46 -2.25 -8.49 4.77
CA LEU A 46 -1.27 -7.54 4.28
C LEU A 46 -0.91 -6.56 5.39
N ARG A 47 0.36 -6.25 5.51
CA ARG A 47 0.85 -5.23 6.44
C ARG A 47 1.01 -3.92 5.70
N LEU A 48 0.46 -2.87 6.28
CA LEU A 48 0.52 -1.53 5.71
C LEU A 48 1.34 -0.63 6.62
N ASN A 49 2.36 0.01 6.04
CA ASN A 49 3.09 1.10 6.67
C ASN A 49 2.89 2.33 5.81
N LEU A 50 2.41 3.40 6.39
CA LEU A 50 2.08 4.61 5.65
C LEU A 50 2.51 5.84 6.43
N GLU A 51 3.15 6.78 5.74
CA GLU A 51 3.56 8.05 6.31
C GLU A 51 3.20 9.17 5.34
N ALA A 52 2.88 10.33 5.87
CA ALA A 52 2.56 11.51 5.09
C ALA A 52 3.08 12.76 5.80
N THR A 53 3.12 13.86 5.06
CA THR A 53 3.63 15.14 5.58
C THR A 53 2.69 15.75 6.62
N THR A 54 1.40 15.43 6.58
CA THR A 54 0.43 15.92 7.56
C THR A 54 -0.39 14.76 8.12
N PRO A 55 -0.85 14.85 9.39
CA PRO A 55 -1.70 13.83 9.98
C PRO A 55 -3.03 13.65 9.23
N GLU A 56 -3.59 14.73 8.71
CA GLU A 56 -4.84 14.68 7.96
C GLU A 56 -4.68 13.86 6.69
N LYS A 57 -3.61 14.13 5.95
CA LYS A 57 -3.32 13.40 4.73
C LYS A 57 -3.01 11.94 5.02
N MET A 58 -2.29 11.67 6.09
CA MET A 58 -1.98 10.31 6.51
C MET A 58 -3.25 9.52 6.77
N ALA A 59 -4.20 10.09 7.51
CA ALA A 59 -5.46 9.42 7.80
C ALA A 59 -6.28 9.18 6.54
N GLN A 60 -6.36 10.19 5.67
CA GLN A 60 -7.11 10.10 4.42
C GLN A 60 -6.55 9.02 3.51
N LYS A 61 -5.24 9.01 3.32
CA LYS A 61 -4.59 8.04 2.43
C LYS A 61 -4.62 6.63 3.03
N ARG A 62 -4.48 6.53 4.35
CA ARG A 62 -4.59 5.26 5.03
C ARG A 62 -5.96 4.64 4.79
N ASP A 63 -7.02 5.42 4.95
CA ASP A 63 -8.38 4.93 4.73
C ASP A 63 -8.58 4.50 3.28
N GLU A 64 -8.05 5.27 2.33
CA GLU A 64 -8.13 4.94 0.91
C GLU A 64 -7.45 3.60 0.61
N VAL A 65 -6.24 3.43 1.09
CA VAL A 65 -5.48 2.19 0.84
C VAL A 65 -6.13 1.01 1.55
N LEU A 66 -6.56 1.19 2.79
CA LEU A 66 -7.22 0.11 3.53
C LEU A 66 -8.53 -0.30 2.86
N ALA A 67 -9.30 0.64 2.37
CA ALA A 67 -10.54 0.34 1.65
C ALA A 67 -10.25 -0.50 0.40
N PHE A 68 -9.19 -0.18 -0.31
CA PHE A 68 -8.78 -0.96 -1.48
C PHE A 68 -8.35 -2.38 -1.08
N ILE A 69 -7.59 -2.50 0.00
CA ILE A 69 -7.10 -3.81 0.46
C ILE A 69 -8.26 -4.68 0.93
N ARG A 70 -9.22 -4.08 1.63
CA ARG A 70 -10.38 -4.81 2.15
C ARG A 70 -11.41 -5.12 1.07
N GLY A 71 -11.52 -4.21 0.11
CA GLY A 71 -12.49 -4.34 -0.96
C GLY A 71 -12.16 -5.43 -1.92
#